data_882f00ed9e67dbdb682c74baf480df3e
#
_entry.id   882f00ed9e67dbdb682c74baf480df3e
#
_cell.length_a   1.000
_cell.length_b   1.000
_cell.length_c   1.000
_cell.angle_alpha   90.00
_cell.angle_beta   90.00
_cell.angle_gamma   90.00
#
_symmetry.space_group_name_H-M   'P 1'
#
loop_
_entity.id
_entity.type
_entity.pdbx_description
1 polymer ?
#
loop_
_entity_poly.entity_id
_entity_poly.type
_entity_poly.pdbx_seq_one_letter_code
_entity_poly.pdbx_strand_id
1 'polypeptide(L)'
;LTATAQKAKTGPLTDQKFLDMAAQTDMLEAHLGQMAASQAGNPAVKEYAQMLVADHTADYQQLTALAAKAGLTFPTGLDAAHNQMIAPFEKLKDAAFDTRYIHTMVAGHTEAIGVYTKESTDAQNADLKTYAGATLPALQKHLNSAKDLSKKPVVQ
;
A
#
# COMPACT_ATOMS: atom_id res chain seq x y z
N LEU A 1 -3.34 36.51 5.40
CA LEU A 1 -2.13 35.66 5.42
C LEU A 1 -2.49 34.33 4.75
N THR A 2 -2.25 34.24 3.45
CA THR A 2 -2.44 33.03 2.64
C THR A 2 -1.26 32.09 2.89
N ALA A 3 -1.53 30.96 3.57
CA ALA A 3 -0.58 29.87 3.67
C ALA A 3 -0.52 29.17 2.31
N THR A 4 0.49 29.48 1.52
CA THR A 4 0.85 28.68 0.34
C THR A 4 1.35 27.33 0.83
N ALA A 5 0.54 26.28 0.59
CA ALA A 5 0.97 24.91 0.77
C ALA A 5 2.16 24.66 -0.16
N GLN A 6 3.34 24.62 0.41
CA GLN A 6 4.58 24.33 -0.29
C GLN A 6 4.55 22.85 -0.67
N LYS A 7 4.18 22.59 -1.94
CA LYS A 7 4.27 21.25 -2.54
C LYS A 7 5.72 20.81 -2.42
N ALA A 8 6.00 19.87 -1.53
CA ALA A 8 7.34 19.32 -1.39
C ALA A 8 7.80 18.85 -2.77
N LYS A 9 8.90 19.42 -3.29
CA LYS A 9 9.55 18.93 -4.50
C LYS A 9 10.09 17.55 -4.17
N THR A 10 9.31 16.52 -4.50
CA THR A 10 9.80 15.14 -4.48
C THR A 10 10.92 15.09 -5.51
N GLY A 11 12.15 14.94 -5.06
CA GLY A 11 13.30 14.70 -5.95
C GLY A 11 13.09 13.41 -6.75
N PRO A 12 13.99 13.07 -7.69
CA PRO A 12 13.86 11.88 -8.51
C PRO A 12 13.68 10.63 -7.63
N LEU A 13 12.88 9.67 -8.08
CA LEU A 13 12.77 8.36 -7.46
C LEU A 13 14.14 7.68 -7.57
N THR A 14 14.67 7.21 -6.44
CA THR A 14 15.86 6.37 -6.37
C THR A 14 15.46 5.00 -5.89
N ASP A 15 16.27 3.97 -6.18
CA ASP A 15 16.04 2.60 -5.71
C ASP A 15 15.81 2.56 -4.18
N GLN A 16 16.58 3.34 -3.41
CA GLN A 16 16.38 3.42 -1.95
C GLN A 16 15.02 4.05 -1.58
N LYS A 17 14.61 5.12 -2.25
CA LYS A 17 13.30 5.74 -2.00
C LYS A 17 12.16 4.81 -2.39
N PHE A 18 12.33 4.07 -3.48
CA PHE A 18 11.36 3.04 -3.87
C PHE A 18 11.19 1.99 -2.77
N LEU A 19 12.30 1.44 -2.27
CA LEU A 19 12.28 0.46 -1.19
C LEU A 19 11.64 1.00 0.08
N ASP A 20 11.96 2.24 0.46
CA ASP A 20 11.36 2.87 1.64
C ASP A 20 9.84 3.01 1.48
N MET A 21 9.37 3.47 0.33
CA MET A 21 7.93 3.62 0.05
C MET A 21 7.21 2.28 0.00
N ALA A 22 7.79 1.29 -0.68
CA ALA A 22 7.21 -0.05 -0.80
C ALA A 22 7.10 -0.73 0.57
N ALA A 23 8.14 -0.66 1.40
CA ALA A 23 8.12 -1.23 2.75
C ALA A 23 7.03 -0.59 3.63
N GLN A 24 6.89 0.74 3.59
CA GLN A 24 5.86 1.45 4.37
C GLN A 24 4.46 1.07 3.90
N THR A 25 4.25 0.95 2.59
CA THR A 25 2.97 0.52 2.01
C THR A 25 2.62 -0.90 2.46
N ASP A 26 3.54 -1.85 2.31
CA ASP A 26 3.30 -3.24 2.69
C ASP A 26 2.95 -3.39 4.18
N MET A 27 3.72 -2.74 5.05
CA MET A 27 3.47 -2.78 6.49
C MET A 27 2.14 -2.13 6.87
N LEU A 28 1.81 -0.98 6.28
CA LEU A 28 0.56 -0.27 6.55
C LEU A 28 -0.65 -1.08 6.05
N GLU A 29 -0.60 -1.59 4.83
CA GLU A 29 -1.74 -2.32 4.25
C GLU A 29 -1.94 -3.67 4.94
N ALA A 30 -0.88 -4.37 5.32
CA ALA A 30 -0.98 -5.57 6.16
C ALA A 30 -1.60 -5.24 7.53
N HIS A 31 -1.22 -4.15 8.17
CA HIS A 31 -1.79 -3.73 9.45
C HIS A 31 -3.29 -3.40 9.33
N LEU A 32 -3.67 -2.55 8.37
CA LEU A 32 -5.07 -2.19 8.15
C LEU A 32 -5.92 -3.40 7.74
N GLY A 33 -5.35 -4.32 6.96
CA GLY A 33 -5.99 -5.57 6.59
C GLY A 33 -6.27 -6.49 7.79
N GLN A 34 -5.35 -6.55 8.75
CA GLN A 34 -5.55 -7.28 10.01
C GLN A 34 -6.68 -6.66 10.84
N MET A 35 -6.78 -5.33 10.90
CA MET A 35 -7.89 -4.65 11.58
C MET A 35 -9.24 -5.01 10.96
N ALA A 36 -9.30 -5.19 9.66
CA ALA A 36 -10.54 -5.55 8.94
C ALA A 36 -11.14 -6.88 9.44
N ALA A 37 -10.34 -7.80 9.93
CA ALA A 37 -10.82 -9.09 10.46
C ALA A 37 -11.86 -8.93 11.57
N SER A 38 -11.69 -7.91 12.44
CA SER A 38 -12.59 -7.64 13.56
C SER A 38 -13.47 -6.41 13.38
N GLN A 39 -13.16 -5.50 12.47
CA GLN A 39 -13.81 -4.21 12.34
C GLN A 39 -14.66 -4.07 11.08
N ALA A 40 -14.35 -4.80 10.01
CA ALA A 40 -15.16 -4.78 8.79
C ALA A 40 -16.52 -5.45 9.00
N GLY A 41 -17.56 -4.88 8.41
CA GLY A 41 -18.92 -5.43 8.44
C GLY A 41 -19.21 -6.34 7.25
N ASN A 42 -18.68 -6.00 6.07
CA ASN A 42 -18.94 -6.74 4.83
C ASN A 42 -17.97 -7.94 4.70
N PRO A 43 -18.48 -9.18 4.59
CA PRO A 43 -17.64 -10.37 4.37
C PRO A 43 -16.70 -10.25 3.16
N ALA A 44 -17.14 -9.61 2.07
CA ALA A 44 -16.31 -9.42 0.89
C ALA A 44 -15.13 -8.47 1.15
N VAL A 45 -15.30 -7.47 2.02
CA VAL A 45 -14.21 -6.59 2.47
C VAL A 45 -13.22 -7.37 3.34
N LYS A 46 -13.71 -8.26 4.22
CA LYS A 46 -12.84 -9.14 5.02
C LYS A 46 -12.00 -10.06 4.15
N GLU A 47 -12.60 -10.70 3.14
CA GLU A 47 -11.88 -11.57 2.21
C GLU A 47 -10.82 -10.80 1.42
N TYR A 48 -11.17 -9.62 0.89
CA TYR A 48 -10.23 -8.73 0.22
C TYR A 48 -9.06 -8.36 1.13
N ALA A 49 -9.36 -7.97 2.36
CA ALA A 49 -8.34 -7.61 3.34
C ALA A 49 -7.41 -8.78 3.71
N GLN A 50 -7.94 -10.00 3.85
CA GLN A 50 -7.13 -11.21 4.09
C GLN A 50 -6.18 -11.49 2.93
N MET A 51 -6.65 -11.33 1.70
CA MET A 51 -5.80 -11.45 0.51
C MET A 51 -4.67 -10.42 0.54
N LEU A 52 -4.98 -9.16 0.84
CA LEU A 52 -3.96 -8.11 0.92
C LEU A 52 -2.93 -8.38 2.03
N VAL A 53 -3.36 -8.87 3.20
CA VAL A 53 -2.42 -9.24 4.29
C VAL A 53 -1.43 -10.30 3.80
N ALA A 54 -1.91 -11.32 3.11
CA ALA A 54 -1.06 -12.38 2.60
C ALA A 54 -0.08 -11.85 1.54
N ASP A 55 -0.58 -11.11 0.56
CA ASP A 55 0.21 -10.63 -0.56
C ASP A 55 1.26 -9.60 -0.10
N HIS A 56 0.88 -8.60 0.69
CA HIS A 56 1.81 -7.58 1.19
C HIS A 56 2.83 -8.13 2.19
N THR A 57 2.47 -9.15 2.97
CA THR A 57 3.45 -9.83 3.83
C THR A 57 4.50 -10.58 3.01
N ALA A 58 4.08 -11.28 1.97
CA ALA A 58 4.98 -11.99 1.07
C ALA A 58 5.86 -10.98 0.28
N ASP A 59 5.28 -9.88 -0.16
CA ASP A 59 5.98 -8.83 -0.89
C ASP A 59 7.06 -8.17 -0.03
N TYR A 60 6.74 -7.82 1.21
CA TYR A 60 7.69 -7.29 2.18
C TYR A 60 8.90 -8.22 2.37
N GLN A 61 8.66 -9.53 2.47
CA GLN A 61 9.74 -10.53 2.60
C GLN A 61 10.63 -10.59 1.35
N GLN A 62 10.03 -10.54 0.17
CA GLN A 62 10.76 -10.51 -1.10
C GLN A 62 11.61 -9.25 -1.23
N LEU A 63 11.05 -8.09 -0.90
CA LEU A 63 11.75 -6.80 -0.93
C LEU A 63 12.90 -6.75 0.07
N THR A 64 12.74 -7.34 1.26
CA THR A 64 13.82 -7.46 2.25
C THR A 64 15.03 -8.18 1.66
N ALA A 65 14.80 -9.29 0.96
CA ALA A 65 15.87 -10.05 0.31
C ALA A 65 16.53 -9.28 -0.85
N LEU A 66 15.73 -8.58 -1.66
CA LEU A 66 16.23 -7.76 -2.77
C LEU A 66 17.06 -6.57 -2.27
N ALA A 67 16.63 -5.90 -1.22
CA ALA A 67 17.35 -4.80 -0.60
C ALA A 67 18.72 -5.26 -0.07
N ALA A 68 18.76 -6.40 0.63
CA ALA A 68 20.00 -6.98 1.12
C ALA A 68 20.97 -7.31 -0.01
N LYS A 69 20.48 -7.93 -1.09
CA LYS A 69 21.26 -8.24 -2.29
C LYS A 69 21.81 -6.99 -2.98
N ALA A 70 21.03 -5.91 -3.00
CA ALA A 70 21.42 -4.63 -3.58
C ALA A 70 22.36 -3.80 -2.69
N GLY A 71 22.57 -4.21 -1.44
CA GLY A 71 23.33 -3.42 -0.45
C GLY A 71 22.59 -2.16 0.01
N LEU A 72 21.26 -2.15 -0.08
CA LEU A 72 20.40 -1.06 0.32
C LEU A 72 19.75 -1.35 1.68
N THR A 73 19.33 -0.29 2.37
CA THR A 73 18.59 -0.43 3.63
C THR A 73 17.13 -0.74 3.38
N PHE A 74 16.48 -1.39 4.36
CA PHE A 74 15.06 -1.70 4.27
C PHE A 74 14.38 -1.42 5.61
N PRO A 75 13.29 -0.62 5.64
CA PRO A 75 12.59 -0.28 6.88
C PRO A 75 11.99 -1.50 7.57
N THR A 76 12.14 -1.58 8.90
CA THR A 76 11.61 -2.67 9.73
C THR A 76 10.41 -2.25 10.58
N GLY A 77 9.95 -1.02 10.44
CA GLY A 77 8.80 -0.48 11.14
C GLY A 77 8.21 0.71 10.40
N LEU A 78 6.94 1.00 10.70
CA LEU A 78 6.25 2.17 10.16
C LEU A 78 6.89 3.46 10.66
N ASP A 79 7.08 4.41 9.77
CA ASP A 79 7.44 5.77 10.13
C ASP A 79 6.27 6.52 10.81
N ALA A 80 6.54 7.71 11.33
CA ALA A 80 5.54 8.51 12.04
C ALA A 80 4.33 8.87 11.16
N ALA A 81 4.56 9.17 9.88
CA ALA A 81 3.49 9.54 8.95
C ALA A 81 2.53 8.37 8.69
N HIS A 82 3.07 7.17 8.42
CA HIS A 82 2.26 5.97 8.19
C HIS A 82 1.57 5.47 9.46
N ASN A 83 2.22 5.57 10.62
CA ASN A 83 1.56 5.30 11.91
C ASN A 83 0.33 6.21 12.14
N GLN A 84 0.42 7.48 11.76
CA GLN A 84 -0.71 8.41 11.89
C GLN A 84 -1.89 8.04 10.96
N MET A 85 -1.65 7.33 9.88
CA MET A 85 -2.71 6.85 8.98
C MET A 85 -3.57 5.74 9.59
N ILE A 86 -3.11 5.06 10.62
CA ILE A 86 -3.84 4.00 11.32
C ILE A 86 -4.89 4.57 12.27
N ALA A 87 -4.59 5.64 12.96
CA ALA A 87 -5.43 6.22 14.02
C ALA A 87 -6.91 6.44 13.60
N PRO A 88 -7.23 6.95 12.39
CA PRO A 88 -8.62 7.11 11.97
C PRO A 88 -9.44 5.81 11.89
N PHE A 89 -8.78 4.66 11.82
CA PHE A 89 -9.45 3.34 11.73
C PHE A 89 -9.76 2.72 13.08
N GLU A 90 -9.06 3.12 14.15
CA GLU A 90 -9.11 2.43 15.46
C GLU A 90 -10.52 2.30 16.05
N LYS A 91 -11.38 3.30 15.84
CA LYS A 91 -12.75 3.35 16.37
C LYS A 91 -13.83 3.04 15.33
N LEU A 92 -13.45 2.81 14.07
CA LEU A 92 -14.41 2.51 13.03
C LEU A 92 -14.84 1.04 13.08
N LYS A 93 -16.11 0.80 12.77
CA LYS A 93 -16.72 -0.53 12.72
C LYS A 93 -17.69 -0.61 11.54
N ASP A 94 -17.94 -1.82 11.10
CA ASP A 94 -18.96 -2.14 10.12
C ASP A 94 -18.86 -1.27 8.85
N ALA A 95 -19.95 -0.72 8.36
CA ALA A 95 -19.99 0.06 7.14
C ALA A 95 -19.07 1.29 7.13
N ALA A 96 -18.84 1.92 8.28
CA ALA A 96 -17.93 3.07 8.39
C ALA A 96 -16.46 2.64 8.21
N PHE A 97 -16.09 1.48 8.76
CA PHE A 97 -14.78 0.89 8.51
C PHE A 97 -14.64 0.49 7.04
N ASP A 98 -15.60 -0.25 6.50
CA ASP A 98 -15.58 -0.73 5.12
C ASP A 98 -15.39 0.41 4.12
N THR A 99 -16.17 1.47 4.24
CA THR A 99 -16.11 2.62 3.34
C THR A 99 -14.74 3.28 3.37
N ARG A 100 -14.21 3.55 4.58
CA ARG A 100 -12.90 4.18 4.71
C ARG A 100 -11.77 3.27 4.23
N TYR A 101 -11.83 1.99 4.59
CA TYR A 101 -10.83 1.00 4.20
C TYR A 101 -10.73 0.88 2.67
N ILE A 102 -11.86 0.65 1.99
CA ILE A 102 -11.87 0.53 0.53
C ILE A 102 -11.42 1.81 -0.16
N HIS A 103 -11.82 2.98 0.34
CA HIS A 103 -11.36 4.27 -0.19
C HIS A 103 -9.84 4.42 -0.07
N THR A 104 -9.28 4.01 1.07
CA THR A 104 -7.84 4.04 1.33
C THR A 104 -7.10 3.06 0.40
N MET A 105 -7.66 1.88 0.18
CA MET A 105 -7.06 0.88 -0.74
C MET A 105 -7.06 1.36 -2.19
N VAL A 106 -8.14 2.00 -2.65
CA VAL A 106 -8.19 2.58 -4.01
C VAL A 106 -7.12 3.65 -4.19
N ALA A 107 -6.99 4.56 -3.24
CA ALA A 107 -6.00 5.65 -3.30
C ALA A 107 -4.56 5.10 -3.23
N GLY A 108 -4.27 4.21 -2.28
CA GLY A 108 -2.94 3.64 -2.06
C GLY A 108 -2.46 2.82 -3.27
N HIS A 109 -3.30 1.95 -3.81
CA HIS A 109 -2.93 1.15 -4.99
C HIS A 109 -2.77 2.00 -6.25
N THR A 110 -3.56 3.07 -6.40
CA THR A 110 -3.39 4.01 -7.52
C THR A 110 -2.02 4.68 -7.46
N GLU A 111 -1.61 5.12 -6.27
CA GLU A 111 -0.30 5.71 -6.05
C GLU A 111 0.84 4.68 -6.25
N ALA A 112 0.71 3.49 -5.67
CA ALA A 112 1.68 2.41 -5.79
C ALA A 112 1.93 2.02 -7.25
N ILE A 113 0.89 1.89 -8.07
CA ILE A 113 1.03 1.59 -9.51
C ILE A 113 1.87 2.65 -10.20
N GLY A 114 1.69 3.92 -9.89
CA GLY A 114 2.52 5.01 -10.44
C GLY A 114 4.00 4.87 -10.06
N VAL A 115 4.27 4.57 -8.79
CA VAL A 115 5.63 4.39 -8.26
C VAL A 115 6.31 3.17 -8.88
N TYR A 116 5.62 2.02 -8.90
CA TYR A 116 6.15 0.77 -9.46
C TYR A 116 6.35 0.87 -10.98
N THR A 117 5.47 1.56 -11.69
CA THR A 117 5.65 1.84 -13.12
C THR A 117 6.95 2.62 -13.35
N LYS A 118 7.19 3.65 -12.56
CA LYS A 118 8.41 4.44 -12.68
C LYS A 118 9.65 3.62 -12.35
N GLU A 119 9.63 2.84 -11.28
CA GLU A 119 10.76 1.97 -10.91
C GLU A 119 11.03 0.90 -11.97
N SER A 120 9.98 0.35 -12.59
CA SER A 120 10.13 -0.65 -13.67
C SER A 120 10.86 -0.13 -14.90
N THR A 121 10.92 1.19 -15.08
CA THR A 121 11.62 1.84 -16.20
C THR A 121 12.95 2.47 -15.79
N ASP A 122 13.00 3.11 -14.62
CA ASP A 122 14.06 4.03 -14.22
C ASP A 122 15.02 3.45 -13.16
N ALA A 123 14.69 2.30 -12.55
CA ALA A 123 15.54 1.69 -11.53
C ALA A 123 16.98 1.48 -12.03
N GLN A 124 17.95 1.77 -11.19
CA GLN A 124 19.36 1.51 -11.48
C GLN A 124 19.74 0.07 -11.19
N ASN A 125 19.12 -0.54 -10.17
CA ASN A 125 19.31 -1.96 -9.86
C ASN A 125 18.40 -2.81 -10.75
N ALA A 126 18.99 -3.73 -11.51
CA ALA A 126 18.29 -4.58 -12.47
C ALA A 126 17.24 -5.52 -11.83
N ASP A 127 17.54 -6.03 -10.62
CA ASP A 127 16.61 -6.91 -9.91
C ASP A 127 15.38 -6.13 -9.40
N LEU A 128 15.57 -4.91 -8.92
CA LEU A 128 14.46 -4.03 -8.50
C LEU A 128 13.61 -3.60 -9.71
N LYS A 129 14.26 -3.30 -10.83
CA LYS A 129 13.56 -3.00 -12.09
C LYS A 129 12.66 -4.15 -12.53
N THR A 130 13.19 -5.36 -12.54
CA THR A 130 12.45 -6.57 -12.90
C THR A 130 11.31 -6.84 -11.91
N TYR A 131 11.60 -6.75 -10.62
CA TYR A 131 10.61 -6.94 -9.55
C TYR A 131 9.45 -5.95 -9.69
N ALA A 132 9.74 -4.66 -9.84
CA ALA A 132 8.70 -3.63 -9.96
C ALA A 132 7.76 -3.91 -11.15
N GLY A 133 8.32 -4.26 -12.31
CA GLY A 133 7.52 -4.64 -13.49
C GLY A 133 6.67 -5.90 -13.28
N ALA A 134 7.23 -6.90 -12.62
CA ALA A 134 6.54 -8.17 -12.34
C ALA A 134 5.41 -8.02 -11.31
N THR A 135 5.48 -7.05 -10.42
CA THR A 135 4.47 -6.82 -9.36
C THR A 135 3.25 -6.01 -9.88
N LEU A 136 3.39 -5.22 -10.93
CA LEU A 136 2.31 -4.37 -11.47
C LEU A 136 0.99 -5.10 -11.73
N PRO A 137 0.94 -6.32 -12.33
CA PRO A 137 -0.33 -7.03 -12.52
C PRO A 137 -1.07 -7.32 -11.21
N ALA A 138 -0.36 -7.67 -10.13
CA ALA A 138 -0.94 -7.90 -8.83
C ALA A 138 -1.53 -6.61 -8.23
N LEU A 139 -0.80 -5.51 -8.28
CA LEU A 139 -1.28 -4.20 -7.84
C LEU A 139 -2.52 -3.75 -8.62
N GLN A 140 -2.55 -4.00 -9.93
CA GLN A 140 -3.72 -3.69 -10.76
C GLN A 140 -4.94 -4.55 -10.38
N LYS A 141 -4.73 -5.81 -10.09
CA LYS A 141 -5.79 -6.71 -9.59
C LYS A 141 -6.34 -6.23 -8.25
N HIS A 142 -5.47 -5.86 -7.32
CA HIS A 142 -5.87 -5.31 -6.01
C HIS A 142 -6.71 -4.03 -6.19
N LEU A 143 -6.26 -3.10 -7.05
CA LEU A 143 -6.99 -1.87 -7.35
C LEU A 143 -8.36 -2.15 -7.96
N ASN A 144 -8.45 -3.03 -8.94
CA ASN A 144 -9.71 -3.37 -9.60
C ASN A 144 -10.70 -3.98 -8.61
N SER A 145 -10.23 -4.89 -7.73
CA SER A 145 -11.07 -5.49 -6.68
C SER A 145 -11.57 -4.44 -5.69
N ALA A 146 -10.72 -3.49 -5.26
CA ALA A 146 -11.14 -2.39 -4.39
C ALA A 146 -12.18 -1.49 -5.06
N LYS A 147 -11.98 -1.14 -6.34
CA LYS A 147 -12.96 -0.36 -7.11
C LYS A 147 -14.30 -1.08 -7.23
N ASP A 148 -14.31 -2.39 -7.45
CA ASP A 148 -15.54 -3.16 -7.52
C ASP A 148 -16.27 -3.18 -6.18
N LEU A 149 -15.56 -3.33 -5.06
CA LEU A 149 -16.13 -3.24 -3.72
C LEU A 149 -16.67 -1.85 -3.40
N SER A 150 -16.04 -0.80 -3.91
CA SER A 150 -16.50 0.58 -3.71
C SER A 150 -17.84 0.89 -4.40
N LYS A 151 -18.20 0.13 -5.44
CA LYS A 151 -19.44 0.31 -6.22
C LYS A 151 -20.63 -0.48 -5.67
N LYS A 152 -20.40 -1.47 -4.80
CA LYS A 152 -21.48 -2.28 -4.21
C LYS A 152 -22.13 -1.49 -3.09
N PRO A 153 -23.48 -1.30 -3.09
CA PRO A 153 -24.15 -0.70 -1.97
C PRO A 153 -23.89 -1.55 -0.72
N VAL A 154 -23.63 -0.87 0.40
CA VAL A 154 -23.54 -1.54 1.69
C VAL A 154 -24.90 -2.19 1.94
N VAL A 155 -24.95 -3.50 1.94
CA VAL A 155 -26.16 -4.25 2.33
C VAL A 155 -26.30 -4.04 3.83
N GLN A 156 -27.35 -3.31 4.22
CA GLN A 156 -27.70 -3.08 5.62
C GLN A 156 -28.18 -4.39 6.25
#